data_5867523b1a90b88ca1d3f2e6ffbf05f8
#
_entry.id   5867523b1a90b88ca1d3f2e6ffbf05f8
#
_cell.length_a   1.000
_cell.length_b   1.000
_cell.length_c   1.000
_cell.angle_alpha   90.00
_cell.angle_beta   90.00
_cell.angle_gamma   90.00
#
_symmetry.space_group_name_H-M   'P 1'
#
loop_
_entity.id
_entity.type
_entity.pdbx_description
1 polymer ?
#
loop_
_entity_poly.entity_id
_entity_poly.type
_entity_poly.pdbx_seq_one_letter_code
_entity_poly.pdbx_strand_id
1 'polypeptide(L)'
;MFIAEFCIVILAMILGARYGGIFFGMAGGVGLMALILIFGLAPASPPIAVMLIMMSVVLAASTLQSAGGMAFLVRIAEKLLRKQPKAITFVAPLIAWLFTFMAGTGNVLYSLLPVIAEVSREAGIRPERPISISVIASQHAVPSSPISAATVAMVALLGAKGVTVMTILAIVAPATIIGLMFGALSVCKRGKELSEDPEYLKKVQEGLFANSEKAKAIGVDGGSTFSAKLSVVIFLVTAVVVVLVGTFPELRPHVTNAAGKASQVSMTNMIEILMLIAGALMVIFEGEENFVGDSEIIALGG
;
A
#
# COMPACT_ATOMS: atom_id res chain seq x y z
N MET A 1 -17.14 -30.69 -10.40
CA MET A 1 -16.88 -29.55 -11.29
C MET A 1 -16.33 -28.39 -10.46
N PHE A 2 -17.00 -27.82 -9.48
CA PHE A 2 -16.54 -26.68 -8.68
C PHE A 2 -15.12 -26.80 -8.10
N ILE A 3 -14.73 -27.97 -7.55
CA ILE A 3 -13.38 -28.19 -7.00
C ILE A 3 -12.30 -28.07 -8.09
N ALA A 4 -12.53 -28.64 -9.28
CA ALA A 4 -11.58 -28.58 -10.39
C ALA A 4 -11.45 -27.13 -10.94
N GLU A 5 -12.55 -26.42 -11.06
CA GLU A 5 -12.59 -24.99 -11.44
C GLU A 5 -11.81 -24.16 -10.43
N PHE A 6 -12.04 -24.37 -9.13
CA PHE A 6 -11.33 -23.70 -8.06
C PHE A 6 -9.83 -24.02 -8.08
N CYS A 7 -9.43 -25.27 -8.35
CA CYS A 7 -8.02 -25.65 -8.49
C CYS A 7 -7.32 -24.90 -9.63
N ILE A 8 -7.98 -24.66 -10.77
CA ILE A 8 -7.43 -23.88 -11.88
C ILE A 8 -7.16 -22.43 -11.43
N VAL A 9 -8.12 -21.82 -10.72
CA VAL A 9 -7.95 -20.46 -10.20
C VAL A 9 -6.74 -20.39 -9.26
N ILE A 10 -6.65 -21.31 -8.30
CA ILE A 10 -5.54 -21.37 -7.35
C ILE A 10 -4.21 -21.60 -8.07
N LEU A 11 -4.18 -22.50 -9.07
CA LEU A 11 -2.97 -22.76 -9.86
C LEU A 11 -2.52 -21.52 -10.62
N ALA A 12 -3.45 -20.82 -11.28
CA ALA A 12 -3.16 -19.57 -11.96
C ALA A 12 -2.61 -18.50 -11.00
N MET A 13 -3.18 -18.38 -9.79
CA MET A 13 -2.69 -17.47 -8.77
C MET A 13 -1.28 -17.84 -8.29
N ILE A 14 -1.00 -19.12 -8.02
CA ILE A 14 0.32 -19.59 -7.58
C ILE A 14 1.36 -19.34 -8.65
N LEU A 15 1.07 -19.68 -9.91
CA LEU A 15 1.97 -19.44 -11.04
C LEU A 15 2.19 -17.93 -11.25
N GLY A 16 1.12 -17.14 -11.21
CA GLY A 16 1.20 -15.69 -11.29
C GLY A 16 2.08 -15.08 -10.21
N ALA A 17 1.89 -15.51 -8.95
CA ALA A 17 2.66 -15.03 -7.82
C ALA A 17 4.15 -15.45 -7.89
N ARG A 18 4.43 -16.65 -8.42
CA ARG A 18 5.81 -17.15 -8.55
C ARG A 18 6.68 -16.33 -9.51
N TYR A 19 6.10 -15.90 -10.63
CA TYR A 19 6.82 -15.14 -11.65
C TYR A 19 6.65 -13.62 -11.47
N GLY A 20 5.57 -13.20 -10.80
CA GLY A 20 5.29 -11.80 -10.47
C GLY A 20 5.05 -10.88 -11.68
N GLY A 21 4.96 -9.56 -11.42
CA GLY A 21 4.84 -8.54 -12.45
C GLY A 21 3.67 -8.76 -13.43
N ILE A 22 3.90 -8.51 -14.69
CA ILE A 22 2.90 -8.64 -15.79
C ILE A 22 2.41 -10.09 -15.92
N PHE A 23 3.24 -11.07 -15.59
CA PHE A 23 2.88 -12.48 -15.70
C PHE A 23 1.70 -12.87 -14.81
N PHE A 24 1.48 -12.15 -13.70
CA PHE A 24 0.31 -12.39 -12.84
C PHE A 24 -1.01 -12.18 -13.60
N GLY A 25 -1.09 -11.11 -14.39
CA GLY A 25 -2.24 -10.85 -15.24
C GLY A 25 -2.38 -11.88 -16.38
N MET A 26 -1.26 -12.26 -17.00
CA MET A 26 -1.25 -13.28 -18.07
C MET A 26 -1.70 -14.65 -17.54
N ALA A 27 -1.23 -15.08 -16.38
CA ALA A 27 -1.65 -16.31 -15.72
C ALA A 27 -3.16 -16.32 -15.42
N GLY A 28 -3.70 -15.17 -14.99
CA GLY A 28 -5.14 -14.97 -14.80
C GLY A 28 -5.92 -15.15 -16.11
N GLY A 29 -5.44 -14.58 -17.22
CA GLY A 29 -6.03 -14.74 -18.55
C GLY A 29 -6.02 -16.18 -19.04
N VAL A 30 -4.91 -16.91 -18.86
CA VAL A 30 -4.79 -18.33 -19.20
C VAL A 30 -5.73 -19.17 -18.33
N GLY A 31 -5.83 -18.87 -17.04
CA GLY A 31 -6.77 -19.55 -16.13
C GLY A 31 -8.22 -19.35 -16.58
N LEU A 32 -8.60 -18.12 -16.94
CA LEU A 32 -9.94 -17.81 -17.47
C LEU A 32 -10.21 -18.57 -18.77
N MET A 33 -9.27 -18.60 -19.70
CA MET A 33 -9.38 -19.35 -20.95
C MET A 33 -9.57 -20.85 -20.69
N ALA A 34 -8.85 -21.42 -19.74
CA ALA A 34 -9.03 -22.81 -19.35
C ALA A 34 -10.43 -23.08 -18.78
N LEU A 35 -10.97 -22.19 -17.94
CA LEU A 35 -12.32 -22.29 -17.40
C LEU A 35 -13.40 -22.25 -18.51
N ILE A 36 -13.22 -21.38 -19.49
CA ILE A 36 -14.16 -21.27 -20.64
C ILE A 36 -14.08 -22.50 -21.53
N LEU A 37 -12.88 -22.91 -21.96
CA LEU A 37 -12.72 -23.98 -22.97
C LEU A 37 -12.93 -25.38 -22.41
N ILE A 38 -12.53 -25.63 -21.14
CA ILE A 38 -12.60 -26.96 -20.54
C ILE A 38 -13.97 -27.21 -19.88
N PHE A 39 -14.50 -26.19 -19.19
CA PHE A 39 -15.74 -26.31 -18.40
C PHE A 39 -16.95 -25.65 -19.05
N GLY A 40 -16.77 -24.95 -20.17
CA GLY A 40 -17.85 -24.26 -20.85
C GLY A 40 -18.48 -23.11 -20.06
N LEU A 41 -17.73 -22.54 -19.11
CA LEU A 41 -18.21 -21.41 -18.29
C LEU A 41 -18.34 -20.14 -19.13
N ALA A 42 -19.50 -19.51 -19.12
CA ALA A 42 -19.67 -18.22 -19.77
C ALA A 42 -18.89 -17.15 -18.99
N PRO A 43 -18.05 -16.33 -19.67
CA PRO A 43 -17.34 -15.25 -19.01
C PRO A 43 -18.33 -14.21 -18.47
N ALA A 44 -18.18 -13.84 -17.21
CA ALA A 44 -18.92 -12.73 -16.61
C ALA A 44 -18.40 -11.39 -17.13
N SER A 45 -19.22 -10.34 -17.03
CA SER A 45 -18.78 -8.98 -17.31
C SER A 45 -17.64 -8.59 -16.36
N PRO A 46 -16.53 -8.01 -16.85
CA PRO A 46 -15.46 -7.55 -15.99
C PRO A 46 -15.98 -6.47 -15.03
N PRO A 47 -15.49 -6.41 -13.79
CA PRO A 47 -15.91 -5.40 -12.81
C PRO A 47 -15.26 -4.03 -13.14
N ILE A 48 -15.72 -3.38 -14.21
CA ILE A 48 -15.12 -2.13 -14.75
C ILE A 48 -15.01 -1.06 -13.66
N ALA A 49 -16.02 -0.90 -12.81
CA ALA A 49 -16.02 0.07 -11.74
C ALA A 49 -14.84 -0.18 -10.76
N VAL A 50 -14.57 -1.43 -10.39
CA VAL A 50 -13.43 -1.79 -9.53
C VAL A 50 -12.11 -1.48 -10.24
N MET A 51 -12.00 -1.77 -11.53
CA MET A 51 -10.80 -1.47 -12.33
C MET A 51 -10.53 0.04 -12.39
N LEU A 52 -11.54 0.86 -12.63
CA LEU A 52 -11.43 2.32 -12.68
C LEU A 52 -10.98 2.90 -11.33
N ILE A 53 -11.53 2.42 -10.23
CA ILE A 53 -11.09 2.83 -8.89
C ILE A 53 -9.61 2.44 -8.67
N MET A 54 -9.24 1.22 -9.00
CA MET A 54 -7.85 0.77 -8.85
C MET A 54 -6.90 1.68 -9.65
N MET A 55 -7.25 2.03 -10.88
CA MET A 55 -6.47 2.94 -11.70
C MET A 55 -6.36 4.34 -11.09
N SER A 56 -7.47 4.92 -10.62
CA SER A 56 -7.48 6.27 -10.03
C SER A 56 -6.65 6.33 -8.74
N VAL A 57 -6.74 5.31 -7.88
CA VAL A 57 -5.95 5.21 -6.65
C VAL A 57 -4.46 5.02 -6.95
N VAL A 58 -4.11 4.13 -7.89
CA VAL A 58 -2.72 3.92 -8.30
C VAL A 58 -2.13 5.20 -8.90
N LEU A 59 -2.90 5.91 -9.74
CA LEU A 59 -2.48 7.17 -10.33
C LEU A 59 -2.19 8.23 -9.25
N ALA A 60 -3.11 8.42 -8.30
CA ALA A 60 -2.91 9.36 -7.19
C ALA A 60 -1.70 8.98 -6.31
N ALA A 61 -1.50 7.69 -6.03
CA ALA A 61 -0.36 7.21 -5.25
C ALA A 61 0.98 7.39 -6.00
N SER A 62 0.99 7.16 -7.32
CA SER A 62 2.17 7.40 -8.17
C SER A 62 2.52 8.87 -8.22
N THR A 63 1.51 9.75 -8.34
CA THR A 63 1.70 11.21 -8.31
C THR A 63 2.25 11.67 -6.96
N LEU A 64 1.75 11.11 -5.84
CA LEU A 64 2.31 11.38 -4.51
C LEU A 64 3.80 10.97 -4.42
N GLN A 65 4.16 9.87 -5.07
CA GLN A 65 5.53 9.36 -5.08
C GLN A 65 6.45 10.27 -5.90
N SER A 66 6.05 10.64 -7.14
CA SER A 66 6.82 11.54 -7.99
C SER A 66 7.00 12.92 -7.37
N ALA A 67 5.95 13.47 -6.72
CA ALA A 67 6.02 14.72 -5.97
C ALA A 67 6.95 14.69 -4.72
N GLY A 68 7.65 13.60 -4.47
CA GLY A 68 8.51 13.45 -3.30
C GLY A 68 7.76 13.28 -1.97
N GLY A 69 6.44 13.17 -2.00
CA GLY A 69 5.61 13.00 -0.79
C GLY A 69 5.95 11.72 -0.04
N MET A 70 6.29 10.64 -0.78
CA MET A 70 6.72 9.38 -0.18
C MET A 70 8.02 9.55 0.61
N ALA A 71 9.02 10.24 0.05
CA ALA A 71 10.29 10.53 0.73
C ALA A 71 10.07 11.37 1.99
N PHE A 72 9.14 12.34 1.96
CA PHE A 72 8.76 13.11 3.13
C PHE A 72 8.13 12.24 4.22
N LEU A 73 7.23 11.31 3.87
CA LEU A 73 6.65 10.35 4.81
C LEU A 73 7.74 9.47 5.44
N VAL A 74 8.68 8.95 4.65
CA VAL A 74 9.80 8.13 5.14
C VAL A 74 10.64 8.89 6.17
N ARG A 75 10.91 10.18 5.96
CA ARG A 75 11.62 11.02 6.96
C ARG A 75 10.86 11.15 8.27
N ILE A 76 9.55 11.27 8.22
CA ILE A 76 8.72 11.29 9.43
C ILE A 76 8.83 9.93 10.15
N ALA A 77 8.73 8.83 9.41
CA ALA A 77 8.88 7.49 9.95
C ALA A 77 10.24 7.29 10.61
N GLU A 78 11.34 7.71 9.97
CA GLU A 78 12.68 7.64 10.51
C GLU A 78 12.79 8.38 11.84
N LYS A 79 12.30 9.61 11.91
CA LYS A 79 12.28 10.38 13.16
C LYS A 79 11.53 9.67 14.29
N LEU A 80 10.42 9.00 13.95
CA LEU A 80 9.63 8.24 14.93
C LEU A 80 10.36 6.98 15.39
N LEU A 81 10.99 6.23 14.45
CA LEU A 81 11.76 5.03 14.74
C LEU A 81 12.97 5.35 15.64
N ARG A 82 13.71 6.42 15.33
CA ARG A 82 14.89 6.85 16.10
C ARG A 82 14.56 7.35 17.52
N LYS A 83 13.29 7.71 17.81
CA LYS A 83 12.87 8.08 19.16
C LYS A 83 12.82 6.91 20.14
N GLN A 84 12.53 5.71 19.67
CA GLN A 84 12.38 4.52 20.51
C GLN A 84 13.08 3.30 19.89
N PRO A 85 14.40 3.35 19.70
CA PRO A 85 15.13 2.31 18.98
C PRO A 85 15.07 0.94 19.69
N LYS A 86 15.01 0.91 21.03
CA LYS A 86 14.88 -0.34 21.81
C LYS A 86 13.55 -1.06 21.62
N ALA A 87 12.50 -0.34 21.27
CA ALA A 87 11.17 -0.89 21.03
C ALA A 87 10.88 -1.11 19.53
N ILE A 88 11.90 -1.06 18.67
CA ILE A 88 11.74 -1.04 17.22
C ILE A 88 10.95 -2.24 16.68
N THR A 89 11.05 -3.41 17.31
CA THR A 89 10.30 -4.62 16.93
C THR A 89 8.78 -4.42 17.04
N PHE A 90 8.32 -3.49 17.89
CA PHE A 90 6.91 -3.15 18.06
C PHE A 90 6.54 -1.86 17.32
N VAL A 91 7.44 -0.88 17.35
CA VAL A 91 7.18 0.45 16.77
C VAL A 91 7.26 0.42 15.24
N ALA A 92 8.22 -0.31 14.67
CA ALA A 92 8.38 -0.38 13.22
C ALA A 92 7.14 -0.96 12.49
N PRO A 93 6.56 -2.10 12.91
CA PRO A 93 5.36 -2.61 12.27
C PRO A 93 4.15 -1.68 12.43
N LEU A 94 4.01 -0.96 13.53
CA LEU A 94 2.94 0.02 13.70
C LEU A 94 3.10 1.21 12.74
N ILE A 95 4.33 1.70 12.59
CA ILE A 95 4.64 2.76 11.63
C ILE A 95 4.41 2.27 10.21
N ALA A 96 4.90 1.08 9.84
CA ALA A 96 4.68 0.49 8.53
C ALA A 96 3.18 0.30 8.24
N TRP A 97 2.42 -0.17 9.22
CA TRP A 97 0.97 -0.30 9.12
C TRP A 97 0.30 1.07 8.91
N LEU A 98 0.63 2.05 9.74
CA LEU A 98 0.04 3.40 9.67
C LEU A 98 0.31 4.07 8.32
N PHE A 99 1.55 4.03 7.85
CA PHE A 99 1.91 4.66 6.57
C PHE A 99 1.28 3.95 5.38
N THR A 100 1.22 2.62 5.40
CA THR A 100 0.51 1.84 4.38
C THR A 100 -1.00 2.09 4.42
N PHE A 101 -1.59 2.17 5.61
CA PHE A 101 -2.99 2.55 5.80
C PHE A 101 -3.29 3.93 5.18
N MET A 102 -2.42 4.92 5.44
CA MET A 102 -2.56 6.27 4.90
C MET A 102 -2.35 6.33 3.39
N ALA A 103 -1.41 5.57 2.85
CA ALA A 103 -1.10 5.56 1.42
C ALA A 103 -2.01 4.65 0.59
N GLY A 104 -2.73 3.71 1.21
CA GLY A 104 -3.58 2.74 0.52
C GLY A 104 -2.83 1.68 -0.28
N THR A 105 -1.49 1.66 -0.22
CA THR A 105 -0.61 0.76 -0.98
C THR A 105 0.57 0.28 -0.15
N GLY A 106 0.96 -0.99 -0.33
CA GLY A 106 2.11 -1.59 0.35
C GLY A 106 3.49 -1.08 -0.12
N ASN A 107 3.55 -0.32 -1.21
CA ASN A 107 4.82 0.15 -1.79
C ASN A 107 5.62 1.05 -0.83
N VAL A 108 4.92 1.77 0.06
CA VAL A 108 5.54 2.61 1.12
C VAL A 108 6.54 1.82 1.96
N LEU A 109 6.28 0.54 2.19
CA LEU A 109 7.13 -0.31 3.00
C LEU A 109 8.55 -0.43 2.43
N TYR A 110 8.68 -0.58 1.11
CA TYR A 110 10.00 -0.74 0.48
C TYR A 110 10.95 0.41 0.82
N SER A 111 10.42 1.62 0.91
CA SER A 111 11.20 2.81 1.31
C SER A 111 11.52 2.82 2.81
N LEU A 112 10.74 2.14 3.65
CA LEU A 112 10.95 2.06 5.10
C LEU A 112 11.91 0.94 5.50
N LEU A 113 12.05 -0.13 4.72
CA LEU A 113 12.88 -1.29 5.06
C LEU A 113 14.34 -0.93 5.36
N PRO A 114 15.04 -0.12 4.54
CA PRO A 114 16.41 0.27 4.83
C PRO A 114 16.55 1.03 6.15
N VAL A 115 15.60 1.93 6.44
CA VAL A 115 15.58 2.71 7.69
C VAL A 115 15.35 1.82 8.90
N ILE A 116 14.39 0.88 8.82
CA ILE A 116 14.14 -0.09 9.88
C ILE A 116 15.39 -0.95 10.13
N ALA A 117 16.06 -1.40 9.07
CA ALA A 117 17.29 -2.19 9.18
C ALA A 117 18.41 -1.42 9.87
N GLU A 118 18.62 -0.16 9.51
CA GLU A 118 19.66 0.70 10.06
C GLU A 118 19.42 0.99 11.54
N VAL A 119 18.24 1.50 11.89
CA VAL A 119 17.89 1.83 13.28
C VAL A 119 17.92 0.58 14.17
N SER A 120 17.53 -0.58 13.64
CA SER A 120 17.62 -1.86 14.38
C SER A 120 19.06 -2.21 14.70
N ARG A 121 19.98 -2.10 13.74
CA ARG A 121 21.40 -2.39 13.92
C ARG A 121 22.04 -1.42 14.93
N GLU A 122 21.73 -0.13 14.82
CA GLU A 122 22.20 0.89 15.78
C GLU A 122 21.71 0.59 17.21
N ALA A 123 20.53 0.03 17.35
CA ALA A 123 19.97 -0.39 18.64
C ALA A 123 20.49 -1.75 19.14
N GLY A 124 21.33 -2.45 18.39
CA GLY A 124 21.80 -3.80 18.69
C GLY A 124 20.73 -4.89 18.52
N ILE A 125 19.60 -4.57 17.90
CA ILE A 125 18.48 -5.49 17.67
C ILE A 125 18.62 -6.11 16.28
N ARG A 126 18.38 -7.41 16.19
CA ARG A 126 18.42 -8.17 14.94
C ARG A 126 17.39 -7.63 13.95
N PRO A 127 17.80 -7.09 12.77
CA PRO A 127 16.87 -6.42 11.83
C PRO A 127 15.76 -7.29 11.29
N GLU A 128 15.99 -8.61 11.18
CA GLU A 128 14.98 -9.54 10.68
C GLU A 128 13.72 -9.58 11.55
N ARG A 129 13.84 -9.26 12.85
CA ARG A 129 12.70 -9.22 13.77
C ARG A 129 11.72 -8.12 13.38
N PRO A 130 12.08 -6.82 13.41
CA PRO A 130 11.16 -5.75 13.04
C PRO A 130 10.81 -5.76 11.55
N ILE A 131 11.73 -6.14 10.65
CA ILE A 131 11.46 -6.20 9.22
C ILE A 131 10.37 -7.22 8.89
N SER A 132 10.49 -8.47 9.38
CA SER A 132 9.53 -9.53 9.07
C SER A 132 8.11 -9.15 9.49
N ILE A 133 7.95 -8.60 10.68
CA ILE A 133 6.61 -8.20 11.15
C ILE A 133 6.13 -6.91 10.48
N SER A 134 7.03 -6.01 10.06
CA SER A 134 6.65 -4.81 9.30
C SER A 134 6.15 -5.15 7.90
N VAL A 135 6.71 -6.18 7.26
CA VAL A 135 6.20 -6.70 5.98
C VAL A 135 4.77 -7.22 6.14
N ILE A 136 4.53 -8.01 7.16
CA ILE A 136 3.17 -8.51 7.47
C ILE A 136 2.24 -7.34 7.80
N ALA A 137 2.70 -6.38 8.58
CA ALA A 137 1.97 -5.18 8.97
C ALA A 137 1.47 -4.38 7.76
N SER A 138 2.37 -4.11 6.82
CA SER A 138 2.04 -3.40 5.60
C SER A 138 0.99 -4.14 4.77
N GLN A 139 1.13 -5.46 4.58
CA GLN A 139 0.14 -6.23 3.82
C GLN A 139 -1.25 -6.23 4.48
N HIS A 140 -1.32 -6.28 5.80
CA HIS A 140 -2.58 -6.21 6.54
C HIS A 140 -3.16 -4.79 6.64
N ALA A 141 -2.34 -3.76 6.47
CA ALA A 141 -2.80 -2.38 6.40
C ALA A 141 -3.57 -2.07 5.11
N VAL A 142 -3.23 -2.72 3.99
CA VAL A 142 -3.90 -2.51 2.71
C VAL A 142 -5.41 -2.73 2.81
N PRO A 143 -5.94 -3.89 3.24
CA PRO A 143 -7.38 -4.09 3.39
C PRO A 143 -7.99 -3.26 4.53
N SER A 144 -7.18 -2.66 5.39
CA SER A 144 -7.64 -1.74 6.44
C SER A 144 -7.73 -0.29 5.95
N SER A 145 -7.16 0.05 4.81
CA SER A 145 -7.14 1.42 4.30
C SER A 145 -8.44 1.77 3.56
N PRO A 146 -9.03 2.94 3.82
CA PRO A 146 -10.26 3.37 3.16
C PRO A 146 -10.11 3.66 1.66
N ILE A 147 -8.88 3.94 1.23
CA ILE A 147 -8.53 4.31 -0.15
C ILE A 147 -7.86 3.17 -0.92
N SER A 148 -7.68 2.00 -0.31
CA SER A 148 -7.09 0.87 -1.00
C SER A 148 -8.06 0.23 -1.98
N ALA A 149 -7.53 -0.27 -3.10
CA ALA A 149 -8.30 -1.01 -4.07
C ALA A 149 -9.01 -2.25 -3.47
N ALA A 150 -8.37 -2.90 -2.49
CA ALA A 150 -8.94 -4.07 -1.81
C ALA A 150 -10.21 -3.72 -1.01
N THR A 151 -10.16 -2.65 -0.20
CA THR A 151 -11.32 -2.19 0.59
C THR A 151 -12.45 -1.74 -0.30
N VAL A 152 -12.13 -1.00 -1.37
CA VAL A 152 -13.15 -0.53 -2.31
C VAL A 152 -13.80 -1.67 -3.08
N ALA A 153 -13.02 -2.68 -3.51
CA ALA A 153 -13.57 -3.88 -4.11
C ALA A 153 -14.51 -4.64 -3.15
N MET A 154 -14.14 -4.75 -1.87
CA MET A 154 -15.01 -5.32 -0.83
C MET A 154 -16.33 -4.56 -0.69
N VAL A 155 -16.27 -3.23 -0.65
CA VAL A 155 -17.48 -2.39 -0.59
C VAL A 155 -18.35 -2.56 -1.83
N ALA A 156 -17.75 -2.64 -3.02
CA ALA A 156 -18.48 -2.86 -4.27
C ALA A 156 -19.22 -4.21 -4.27
N LEU A 157 -18.60 -5.26 -3.73
CA LEU A 157 -19.20 -6.61 -3.66
C LEU A 157 -20.25 -6.75 -2.53
N LEU A 158 -20.02 -6.13 -1.39
CA LEU A 158 -20.83 -6.29 -0.19
C LEU A 158 -21.81 -5.14 0.06
N GLY A 159 -21.74 -4.07 -0.71
CA GLY A 159 -22.57 -2.87 -0.54
C GLY A 159 -24.07 -3.15 -0.62
N ALA A 160 -24.49 -4.11 -1.47
CA ALA A 160 -25.87 -4.58 -1.55
C ALA A 160 -26.38 -5.20 -0.22
N LYS A 161 -25.47 -5.62 0.68
CA LYS A 161 -25.77 -6.14 2.02
C LYS A 161 -25.66 -5.08 3.11
N GLY A 162 -25.55 -3.80 2.75
CA GLY A 162 -25.41 -2.69 3.71
C GLY A 162 -24.02 -2.52 4.31
N VAL A 163 -22.99 -3.21 3.77
CA VAL A 163 -21.61 -3.06 4.22
C VAL A 163 -21.02 -1.76 3.66
N THR A 164 -20.56 -0.90 4.55
CA THR A 164 -19.93 0.39 4.21
C THR A 164 -18.42 0.34 4.42
N VAL A 165 -17.69 1.34 3.91
CA VAL A 165 -16.25 1.50 4.19
C VAL A 165 -16.01 1.50 5.70
N MET A 166 -16.81 2.27 6.47
CA MET A 166 -16.64 2.35 7.91
C MET A 166 -16.86 1.02 8.62
N THR A 167 -17.81 0.20 8.16
CA THR A 167 -18.05 -1.15 8.71
C THR A 167 -16.81 -2.03 8.54
N ILE A 168 -16.17 -1.98 7.36
CA ILE A 168 -14.95 -2.74 7.09
C ILE A 168 -13.80 -2.23 7.96
N LEU A 169 -13.57 -0.92 8.00
CA LEU A 169 -12.49 -0.34 8.79
C LEU A 169 -12.64 -0.63 10.28
N ALA A 170 -13.84 -0.51 10.82
CA ALA A 170 -14.11 -0.74 12.24
C ALA A 170 -13.80 -2.18 12.70
N ILE A 171 -13.85 -3.14 11.78
CA ILE A 171 -13.53 -4.54 12.06
C ILE A 171 -12.07 -4.85 11.73
N VAL A 172 -11.64 -4.51 10.52
CA VAL A 172 -10.33 -4.95 9.99
C VAL A 172 -9.17 -4.20 10.64
N ALA A 173 -9.29 -2.88 10.85
CA ALA A 173 -8.19 -2.10 11.42
C ALA A 173 -7.82 -2.54 12.86
N PRO A 174 -8.75 -2.63 13.82
CA PRO A 174 -8.38 -3.11 15.15
C PRO A 174 -7.92 -4.57 15.15
N ALA A 175 -8.56 -5.44 14.35
CA ALA A 175 -8.17 -6.85 14.28
C ALA A 175 -6.73 -7.01 13.77
N THR A 176 -6.34 -6.25 12.74
CA THR A 176 -4.98 -6.30 12.19
C THR A 176 -3.95 -5.73 13.17
N ILE A 177 -4.24 -4.63 13.86
CA ILE A 177 -3.34 -4.05 14.87
C ILE A 177 -3.12 -5.03 16.03
N ILE A 178 -4.18 -5.67 16.53
CA ILE A 178 -4.07 -6.68 17.58
C ILE A 178 -3.21 -7.86 17.08
N GLY A 179 -3.51 -8.38 15.88
CA GLY A 179 -2.73 -9.45 15.26
C GLY A 179 -1.25 -9.11 15.11
N LEU A 180 -0.93 -7.86 14.73
CA LEU A 180 0.43 -7.36 14.63
C LEU A 180 1.17 -7.35 15.97
N MET A 181 0.50 -6.97 17.05
CA MET A 181 1.10 -6.98 18.38
C MET A 181 1.46 -8.40 18.82
N PHE A 182 0.57 -9.37 18.60
CA PHE A 182 0.89 -10.78 18.84
C PHE A 182 2.01 -11.29 17.93
N GLY A 183 2.01 -10.89 16.65
CA GLY A 183 3.10 -11.20 15.72
C GLY A 183 4.43 -10.63 16.18
N ALA A 184 4.47 -9.37 16.63
CA ALA A 184 5.67 -8.74 17.17
C ALA A 184 6.19 -9.47 18.43
N LEU A 185 5.29 -9.88 19.33
CA LEU A 185 5.63 -10.69 20.50
C LEU A 185 6.25 -12.03 20.12
N SER A 186 5.78 -12.67 19.06
CA SER A 186 6.29 -13.98 18.60
C SER A 186 7.71 -13.89 18.03
N VAL A 187 8.10 -12.75 17.46
CA VAL A 187 9.41 -12.56 16.82
C VAL A 187 10.43 -11.81 17.69
N CYS A 188 9.99 -11.11 18.74
CA CYS A 188 10.84 -10.22 19.54
C CYS A 188 12.05 -10.90 20.17
N LYS A 189 11.97 -12.21 20.46
CA LYS A 189 13.06 -13.02 21.03
C LYS A 189 13.60 -14.07 20.04
N ARG A 190 13.24 -14.00 18.76
CA ARG A 190 13.65 -15.02 17.79
C ARG A 190 15.06 -14.74 17.27
N GLY A 191 15.89 -15.80 17.23
CA GLY A 191 17.29 -15.73 16.79
C GLY A 191 18.24 -15.21 17.87
N LYS A 192 19.56 -15.32 17.63
CA LYS A 192 20.62 -14.83 18.52
C LYS A 192 20.65 -13.30 18.49
N GLU A 193 21.14 -12.67 19.55
CA GLU A 193 21.45 -11.24 19.54
C GLU A 193 22.60 -10.94 18.58
N LEU A 194 22.66 -9.72 18.03
CA LEU A 194 23.71 -9.35 17.06
C LEU A 194 25.12 -9.48 17.63
N SER A 195 25.30 -9.21 18.91
CA SER A 195 26.57 -9.32 19.62
C SER A 195 27.06 -10.78 19.78
N GLU A 196 26.18 -11.74 19.63
CA GLU A 196 26.46 -13.17 19.79
C GLU A 196 26.44 -13.93 18.44
N ASP A 197 26.16 -13.25 17.34
CA ASP A 197 26.06 -13.86 16.01
C ASP A 197 27.45 -13.83 15.30
N PRO A 198 28.13 -14.98 15.14
CA PRO A 198 29.46 -15.02 14.53
C PRO A 198 29.46 -14.53 13.08
N GLU A 199 28.37 -14.77 12.34
CA GLU A 199 28.25 -14.35 10.94
C GLU A 199 28.11 -12.83 10.84
N TYR A 200 27.35 -12.23 11.73
CA TYR A 200 27.23 -10.77 11.81
C TYR A 200 28.57 -10.12 12.19
N LEU A 201 29.24 -10.62 13.22
CA LEU A 201 30.55 -10.12 13.66
C LEU A 201 31.59 -10.20 12.55
N LYS A 202 31.62 -11.29 11.78
CA LYS A 202 32.49 -11.42 10.62
C LYS A 202 32.20 -10.37 9.56
N LYS A 203 30.94 -10.13 9.21
CA LYS A 203 30.54 -9.08 8.25
C LYS A 203 30.90 -7.67 8.72
N VAL A 204 30.84 -7.41 10.04
CA VAL A 204 31.31 -6.14 10.64
C VAL A 204 32.81 -5.99 10.48
N GLN A 205 33.59 -7.06 10.75
CA GLN A 205 35.06 -7.05 10.58
C GLN A 205 35.48 -6.87 9.11
N GLU A 206 34.72 -7.42 8.17
CA GLU A 206 34.93 -7.24 6.73
C GLU A 206 34.54 -5.85 6.22
N GLY A 207 34.04 -4.97 7.08
CA GLY A 207 33.67 -3.59 6.74
C GLY A 207 32.44 -3.46 5.82
N LEU A 208 31.64 -4.53 5.66
CA LEU A 208 30.47 -4.55 4.78
C LEU A 208 29.40 -3.51 5.18
N PHE A 209 29.40 -3.10 6.42
CA PHE A 209 28.47 -2.08 6.95
C PHE A 209 29.07 -0.67 7.03
N ALA A 210 30.38 -0.49 6.78
CA ALA A 210 31.03 0.83 6.74
C ALA A 210 30.53 1.71 5.58
N ASN A 211 30.01 1.08 4.51
CA ASN A 211 29.41 1.76 3.37
C ASN A 211 27.93 2.14 3.56
N SER A 212 27.33 1.86 4.71
CA SER A 212 25.93 2.25 4.98
C SER A 212 25.76 3.78 5.11
N GLU A 213 26.85 4.52 5.32
CA GLU A 213 26.84 5.99 5.19
C GLU A 213 26.58 6.46 3.75
N LYS A 214 26.99 5.68 2.74
CA LYS A 214 26.64 5.94 1.33
C LYS A 214 25.18 5.58 1.01
N ALA A 215 24.60 4.63 1.70
CA ALA A 215 23.16 4.32 1.59
C ALA A 215 22.28 5.45 2.14
N LYS A 216 22.80 6.28 3.05
CA LYS A 216 22.14 7.53 3.46
C LYS A 216 21.95 8.51 2.30
N ALA A 217 22.81 8.46 1.30
CA ALA A 217 22.75 9.36 0.13
C ALA A 217 21.74 8.89 -0.95
N ILE A 218 21.38 7.62 -1.00
CA ILE A 218 20.54 7.06 -2.09
C ILE A 218 19.04 7.16 -1.77
N GLY A 219 18.67 7.39 -0.51
CA GLY A 219 17.25 7.30 -0.07
C GLY A 219 16.53 8.63 0.17
N VAL A 220 17.20 9.76 0.30
CA VAL A 220 16.56 10.96 0.92
C VAL A 220 17.04 12.30 0.35
N ASP A 221 17.55 12.38 -0.84
CA ASP A 221 17.94 13.67 -1.46
C ASP A 221 16.79 14.44 -2.13
N GLY A 222 15.59 13.92 -2.15
CA GLY A 222 14.39 14.71 -2.41
C GLY A 222 14.18 15.69 -1.25
N GLY A 223 14.63 16.94 -1.38
CA GLY A 223 14.50 17.97 -0.35
C GLY A 223 13.08 17.99 0.24
N SER A 224 12.92 18.39 1.50
CA SER A 224 11.63 18.74 2.12
C SER A 224 11.04 19.95 1.39
N THR A 225 10.76 19.77 0.10
CA THR A 225 10.20 20.76 -0.78
C THR A 225 8.79 21.09 -0.30
N PHE A 226 8.36 22.32 -0.42
CA PHE A 226 6.98 22.71 -0.11
C PHE A 226 5.98 21.82 -0.86
N SER A 227 6.31 21.48 -2.12
CA SER A 227 5.55 20.56 -2.97
C SER A 227 5.34 19.19 -2.32
N ALA A 228 6.40 18.55 -1.81
CA ALA A 228 6.30 17.24 -1.17
C ALA A 228 5.38 17.24 0.06
N LYS A 229 5.44 18.29 0.89
CA LYS A 229 4.55 18.45 2.04
C LYS A 229 3.11 18.67 1.62
N LEU A 230 2.90 19.53 0.63
CA LEU A 230 1.58 19.86 0.10
C LEU A 230 0.93 18.63 -0.53
N SER A 231 1.68 17.85 -1.30
CA SER A 231 1.19 16.61 -1.91
C SER A 231 0.73 15.60 -0.86
N VAL A 232 1.49 15.44 0.23
CA VAL A 232 1.06 14.59 1.36
C VAL A 232 -0.21 15.13 2.01
N VAL A 233 -0.31 16.45 2.23
CA VAL A 233 -1.51 17.04 2.81
C VAL A 233 -2.73 16.84 1.91
N ILE A 234 -2.61 17.11 0.60
CA ILE A 234 -3.67 16.89 -0.38
C ILE A 234 -4.15 15.43 -0.33
N PHE A 235 -3.21 14.49 -0.37
CA PHE A 235 -3.52 13.07 -0.36
C PHE A 235 -4.24 12.64 0.92
N LEU A 236 -3.76 13.08 2.09
CA LEU A 236 -4.37 12.77 3.40
C LEU A 236 -5.74 13.41 3.57
N VAL A 237 -5.91 14.68 3.15
CA VAL A 237 -7.21 15.35 3.18
C VAL A 237 -8.19 14.58 2.30
N THR A 238 -7.77 14.15 1.11
CA THR A 238 -8.61 13.34 0.23
C THR A 238 -9.00 12.01 0.88
N ALA A 239 -8.08 11.34 1.56
CA ALA A 239 -8.39 10.12 2.30
C ALA A 239 -9.44 10.36 3.40
N VAL A 240 -9.32 11.45 4.15
CA VAL A 240 -10.31 11.85 5.16
C VAL A 240 -11.67 12.14 4.51
N VAL A 241 -11.69 12.87 3.40
CA VAL A 241 -12.94 13.16 2.66
C VAL A 241 -13.59 11.88 2.17
N VAL A 242 -12.83 10.90 1.66
CA VAL A 242 -13.34 9.59 1.25
C VAL A 242 -14.02 8.89 2.43
N VAL A 243 -13.40 8.90 3.62
CA VAL A 243 -14.00 8.31 4.83
C VAL A 243 -15.29 9.03 5.22
N LEU A 244 -15.29 10.36 5.21
CA LEU A 244 -16.48 11.17 5.55
C LEU A 244 -17.65 10.90 4.60
N VAL A 245 -17.40 10.92 3.30
CA VAL A 245 -18.42 10.65 2.27
C VAL A 245 -18.89 9.20 2.30
N GLY A 246 -18.01 8.27 2.71
CA GLY A 246 -18.36 6.87 2.92
C GLY A 246 -19.21 6.64 4.17
N THR A 247 -18.99 7.43 5.22
CA THR A 247 -19.71 7.33 6.50
C THR A 247 -21.05 8.07 6.44
N PHE A 248 -21.07 9.23 5.79
CA PHE A 248 -22.24 10.10 5.67
C PHE A 248 -22.69 10.17 4.22
N PRO A 249 -23.59 9.27 3.75
CA PRO A 249 -24.07 9.27 2.37
C PRO A 249 -24.70 10.60 1.95
N GLU A 250 -25.25 11.34 2.89
CA GLU A 250 -25.87 12.66 2.66
C GLU A 250 -24.90 13.69 2.09
N LEU A 251 -23.60 13.54 2.32
CA LEU A 251 -22.55 14.41 1.75
C LEU A 251 -22.29 14.15 0.26
N ARG A 252 -22.84 13.06 -0.30
CA ARG A 252 -22.66 12.77 -1.72
C ARG A 252 -23.57 13.62 -2.57
N PRO A 253 -23.06 14.23 -3.65
CA PRO A 253 -23.88 15.06 -4.51
C PRO A 253 -24.97 14.24 -5.21
N HIS A 254 -26.09 14.89 -5.49
CA HIS A 254 -27.15 14.37 -6.34
C HIS A 254 -26.93 14.88 -7.76
N VAL A 255 -26.92 13.98 -8.72
CA VAL A 255 -26.76 14.30 -10.14
C VAL A 255 -28.01 13.85 -10.89
N THR A 256 -28.50 14.71 -11.77
CA THR A 256 -29.62 14.39 -12.63
C THR A 256 -29.10 13.75 -13.92
N ASN A 257 -29.50 12.51 -14.19
CA ASN A 257 -29.11 11.82 -15.43
C ASN A 257 -29.79 12.46 -16.63
N ALA A 258 -29.34 12.14 -17.84
CA ALA A 258 -29.91 12.60 -19.11
C ALA A 258 -31.43 12.29 -19.23
N ALA A 259 -31.95 11.34 -18.46
CA ALA A 259 -33.38 10.99 -18.36
C ALA A 259 -34.17 11.84 -17.34
N GLY A 260 -33.58 12.88 -16.74
CA GLY A 260 -34.22 13.77 -15.75
C GLY A 260 -34.39 13.13 -14.36
N LYS A 261 -33.85 11.94 -14.10
CA LYS A 261 -33.94 11.26 -12.80
C LYS A 261 -32.76 11.65 -11.91
N ALA A 262 -33.03 12.28 -10.77
CA ALA A 262 -32.01 12.56 -9.78
C ALA A 262 -31.56 11.27 -9.10
N SER A 263 -30.26 11.03 -9.09
CA SER A 263 -29.64 9.91 -8.37
C SER A 263 -28.42 10.40 -7.59
N GLN A 264 -28.20 9.83 -6.42
CA GLN A 264 -27.00 10.11 -5.63
C GLN A 264 -25.79 9.45 -6.27
N VAL A 265 -24.65 10.15 -6.29
CA VAL A 265 -23.39 9.59 -6.81
C VAL A 265 -22.98 8.39 -5.95
N SER A 266 -22.63 7.29 -6.60
CA SER A 266 -22.20 6.07 -5.90
C SER A 266 -20.88 6.32 -5.13
N MET A 267 -20.64 5.55 -4.05
CA MET A 267 -19.38 5.63 -3.31
C MET A 267 -18.16 5.33 -4.21
N THR A 268 -18.32 4.40 -5.13
CA THR A 268 -17.32 4.02 -6.14
C THR A 268 -16.87 5.23 -6.95
N ASN A 269 -17.84 5.92 -7.56
CA ASN A 269 -17.55 7.11 -8.38
C ASN A 269 -17.00 8.28 -7.55
N MET A 270 -17.43 8.41 -6.28
CA MET A 270 -16.86 9.42 -5.38
C MET A 270 -15.38 9.20 -5.14
N ILE A 271 -14.95 7.96 -4.91
CA ILE A 271 -13.53 7.64 -4.73
C ILE A 271 -12.74 7.93 -6.01
N GLU A 272 -13.25 7.50 -7.17
CA GLU A 272 -12.61 7.78 -8.46
C GLU A 272 -12.38 9.28 -8.66
N ILE A 273 -13.43 10.08 -8.50
CA ILE A 273 -13.39 11.54 -8.68
C ILE A 273 -12.42 12.18 -7.69
N LEU A 274 -12.51 11.84 -6.40
CA LEU A 274 -11.68 12.43 -5.37
C LEU A 274 -10.19 12.09 -5.58
N MET A 275 -9.87 10.85 -5.95
CA MET A 275 -8.49 10.45 -6.23
C MET A 275 -7.92 11.10 -7.49
N LEU A 276 -8.71 11.23 -8.55
CA LEU A 276 -8.28 11.93 -9.76
C LEU A 276 -8.06 13.43 -9.50
N ILE A 277 -8.94 14.07 -8.71
CA ILE A 277 -8.77 15.47 -8.31
C ILE A 277 -7.50 15.63 -7.47
N ALA A 278 -7.26 14.72 -6.52
CA ALA A 278 -6.05 14.76 -5.70
C ALA A 278 -4.79 14.62 -6.57
N GLY A 279 -4.78 13.68 -7.50
CA GLY A 279 -3.69 13.51 -8.47
C GLY A 279 -3.45 14.77 -9.29
N ALA A 280 -4.50 15.33 -9.87
CA ALA A 280 -4.41 16.56 -10.66
C ALA A 280 -3.89 17.75 -9.85
N LEU A 281 -4.38 17.94 -8.62
CA LEU A 281 -3.90 19.00 -7.74
C LEU A 281 -2.41 18.82 -7.40
N MET A 282 -1.98 17.59 -7.10
CA MET A 282 -0.56 17.31 -6.83
C MET A 282 0.32 17.64 -8.03
N VAL A 283 -0.08 17.28 -9.26
CA VAL A 283 0.65 17.63 -10.49
C VAL A 283 0.75 19.14 -10.68
N ILE A 284 -0.35 19.88 -10.52
CA ILE A 284 -0.37 21.33 -10.69
C ILE A 284 0.60 22.04 -9.73
N PHE A 285 0.70 21.55 -8.51
CA PHE A 285 1.57 22.15 -7.49
C PHE A 285 3.04 21.71 -7.58
N GLU A 286 3.34 20.64 -8.32
CA GLU A 286 4.70 20.16 -8.53
C GLU A 286 5.41 20.88 -9.69
N GLY A 287 4.67 21.32 -10.70
CA GLY A 287 5.20 21.87 -11.95
C GLY A 287 5.53 20.76 -12.95
N GLU A 288 5.25 21.02 -14.23
CA GLU A 288 5.35 20.00 -15.30
C GLU A 288 6.76 19.44 -15.55
N GLU A 289 7.81 20.22 -15.24
CA GLU A 289 9.19 19.83 -15.57
C GLU A 289 9.71 18.62 -14.80
N ASN A 290 9.26 18.41 -13.56
CA ASN A 290 9.71 17.28 -12.73
C ASN A 290 8.91 15.99 -13.03
N PHE A 291 7.68 16.12 -13.53
CA PHE A 291 6.79 14.98 -13.74
C PHE A 291 7.15 14.15 -14.98
N VAL A 292 7.68 14.78 -16.02
CA VAL A 292 8.06 14.10 -17.28
C VAL A 292 9.33 13.27 -17.12
N GLY A 293 10.31 13.74 -16.33
CA GLY A 293 11.57 13.02 -16.09
C GLY A 293 11.39 11.71 -15.31
N ASP A 294 10.50 11.67 -14.33
CA ASP A 294 10.29 10.50 -13.49
C ASP A 294 9.32 9.47 -14.12
N SER A 295 8.46 9.90 -15.03
CA SER A 295 7.54 8.99 -15.74
C SER A 295 8.27 8.02 -16.68
N GLU A 296 9.41 8.40 -17.23
CA GLU A 296 10.25 7.50 -18.02
C GLU A 296 10.92 6.40 -17.15
N ILE A 297 11.25 6.72 -15.90
CA ILE A 297 11.83 5.76 -14.96
C ILE A 297 10.79 4.72 -14.51
N ILE A 298 9.53 5.12 -14.35
CA ILE A 298 8.42 4.23 -13.96
C ILE A 298 8.07 3.29 -15.11
N ALA A 299 8.16 3.74 -16.36
CA ALA A 299 7.89 2.92 -17.55
C ALA A 299 8.96 1.85 -17.81
N LEU A 300 10.19 2.04 -17.29
CA LEU A 300 11.32 1.12 -17.49
C LEU A 300 11.53 0.15 -16.30
N GLY A 301 10.83 0.33 -15.17
CA GLY A 301 10.99 -0.45 -13.94
C GLY A 301 9.84 -1.41 -13.63
N GLY A 302 8.90 -1.61 -14.56
CA GLY A 302 7.76 -2.50 -14.42
C GLY A 302 8.02 -3.91 -14.96
#